data_0c075ac5f49de8e9e4e744def3067588
#
_entry.id   0c075ac5f49de8e9e4e744def3067588
#
_cell.length_a   1.000
_cell.length_b   1.000
_cell.length_c   1.000
_cell.angle_alpha   90.00
_cell.angle_beta   90.00
_cell.angle_gamma   90.00
#
_symmetry.space_group_name_H-M   'P 1'
#
loop_
_entity.id
_entity.type
_entity.pdbx_description
1 polymer ?
#
loop_
_entity_poly.entity_id
_entity_poly.type
_entity_poly.pdbx_seq_one_letter_code
_entity_poly.pdbx_strand_id
1 'polypeptide(L)'
;VFTSAWCRCRDTAKLLATDARTVNDWPALNSQFAGNPVDAESNTQVVARIRAVPTSERWLMVTHQVNITALTGVVPSMGEGVLVTRAASGLRVLGVVRL
;
A
#
# COMPACT_ATOMS: atom_id res chain seq x y z
N VAL A 1 -10.02 -3.59 -0.99
CA VAL A 1 -8.66 -3.93 -1.40
C VAL A 1 -8.25 -3.05 -2.58
N PHE A 2 -7.15 -2.35 -2.43
CA PHE A 2 -6.58 -1.53 -3.49
C PHE A 2 -5.27 -2.14 -3.96
N THR A 3 -4.97 -2.06 -5.24
CA THR A 3 -3.79 -2.67 -5.82
C THR A 3 -3.17 -1.78 -6.90
N SER A 4 -1.86 -1.92 -7.07
CA SER A 4 -1.19 -1.51 -8.29
C SER A 4 -1.83 -2.19 -9.50
N ALA A 5 -1.84 -1.53 -10.64
CA ALA A 5 -2.36 -2.09 -11.88
C ALA A 5 -1.47 -3.17 -12.50
N TRP A 6 -0.26 -3.38 -11.98
CA TRP A 6 0.65 -4.42 -12.47
C TRP A 6 0.10 -5.81 -12.17
N CYS A 7 0.23 -6.74 -13.14
CA CYS A 7 -0.39 -8.07 -13.06
C CYS A 7 -0.06 -8.83 -11.77
N ARG A 8 1.20 -8.81 -11.34
CA ARG A 8 1.63 -9.52 -10.12
C ARG A 8 0.95 -8.99 -8.86
N CYS A 9 0.68 -7.68 -8.80
CA CYS A 9 -0.05 -7.10 -7.67
C CYS A 9 -1.53 -7.44 -7.72
N ARG A 10 -2.14 -7.35 -8.90
CA ARG A 10 -3.54 -7.74 -9.09
C ARG A 10 -3.79 -9.19 -8.70
N ASP A 11 -2.90 -10.10 -9.13
CA ASP A 11 -3.04 -11.52 -8.82
C ASP A 11 -2.93 -11.76 -7.32
N THR A 12 -1.97 -11.13 -6.67
CA THR A 12 -1.82 -11.20 -5.21
C THR A 12 -3.05 -10.65 -4.50
N ALA A 13 -3.57 -9.51 -4.93
CA ALA A 13 -4.76 -8.90 -4.34
C ALA A 13 -5.98 -9.81 -4.47
N LYS A 14 -6.16 -10.45 -5.62
CA LYS A 14 -7.26 -11.38 -5.85
C LYS A 14 -7.18 -12.61 -4.95
N LEU A 15 -5.96 -13.10 -4.69
CA LEU A 15 -5.76 -14.24 -3.79
C LEU A 15 -6.04 -13.89 -2.33
N LEU A 16 -5.76 -12.67 -1.92
CA LEU A 16 -5.93 -12.21 -0.54
C LEU A 16 -7.34 -11.70 -0.27
N ALA A 17 -8.05 -11.23 -1.28
CA ALA A 17 -9.40 -10.70 -1.11
C ALA A 17 -10.42 -11.83 -0.93
N THR A 18 -11.36 -11.65 0.00
CA THR A 18 -12.46 -12.58 0.21
C THR A 18 -13.52 -12.46 -0.90
N ASP A 19 -13.59 -11.31 -1.56
CA ASP A 19 -14.47 -11.05 -2.70
C ASP A 19 -13.68 -10.30 -3.77
N ALA A 20 -13.49 -10.92 -4.93
CA ALA A 20 -12.74 -10.33 -6.04
C ALA A 20 -13.34 -9.01 -6.55
N ARG A 21 -14.64 -8.77 -6.34
CA ARG A 21 -15.30 -7.51 -6.71
C ARG A 21 -14.86 -6.33 -5.86
N THR A 22 -14.22 -6.58 -4.72
CA THR A 22 -13.68 -5.53 -3.85
C THR A 22 -12.25 -5.13 -4.19
N VAL A 23 -11.65 -5.75 -5.21
CA VAL A 23 -10.31 -5.42 -5.67
C VAL A 23 -10.38 -4.28 -6.68
N ASN A 24 -9.74 -3.16 -6.36
CA ASN A 24 -9.75 -1.95 -7.16
C ASN A 24 -8.32 -1.53 -7.51
N ASP A 25 -8.06 -1.22 -8.78
CA ASP A 25 -6.79 -0.65 -9.20
C ASP A 25 -6.68 0.79 -8.70
N TRP A 26 -5.50 1.13 -8.21
CA TRP A 26 -5.18 2.50 -7.82
C TRP A 26 -3.80 2.90 -8.35
N PRO A 27 -3.73 3.79 -9.34
CA PRO A 27 -2.45 4.16 -9.97
C PRO A 27 -1.39 4.68 -9.01
N ALA A 28 -1.78 5.30 -7.90
CA ALA A 28 -0.85 5.77 -6.88
C ALA A 28 -0.03 4.62 -6.25
N LEU A 29 -0.48 3.38 -6.38
CA LEU A 29 0.21 2.18 -5.90
C LEU A 29 1.13 1.55 -6.96
N ASN A 30 1.16 2.08 -8.18
CA ASN A 30 2.05 1.56 -9.23
C ASN A 30 3.52 1.75 -8.86
N SER A 31 4.37 0.87 -9.42
CA SER A 31 5.79 0.88 -9.07
C SER A 31 6.45 2.24 -9.32
N GLN A 32 7.24 2.67 -8.37
CA GLN A 32 7.95 3.94 -8.41
C GLN A 32 9.35 3.77 -8.99
N PHE A 33 9.84 4.86 -9.60
CA PHE A 33 11.20 4.95 -10.10
C PHE A 33 11.88 6.11 -9.38
N ALA A 34 13.07 5.88 -8.86
CA ALA A 34 13.82 6.88 -8.12
C ALA A 34 13.94 8.20 -8.90
N GLY A 35 13.65 9.33 -8.23
CA GLY A 35 13.77 10.65 -8.82
C GLY A 35 12.60 11.11 -9.69
N ASN A 36 11.54 10.34 -9.81
CA ASN A 36 10.35 10.76 -10.55
C ASN A 36 9.47 11.66 -9.67
N PRO A 37 9.17 12.92 -10.07
CA PRO A 37 8.31 13.81 -9.27
C PRO A 37 6.91 13.26 -9.01
N VAL A 38 6.38 12.44 -9.92
CA VAL A 38 5.06 11.81 -9.77
C VAL A 38 5.02 10.87 -8.56
N ASP A 39 6.16 10.28 -8.20
CA ASP A 39 6.23 9.35 -7.06
C ASP A 39 5.97 10.06 -5.72
N ALA A 40 6.50 11.29 -5.55
CA ALA A 40 6.24 12.07 -4.34
C ALA A 40 4.75 12.42 -4.21
N GLU A 41 4.10 12.79 -5.30
CA GLU A 41 2.66 13.06 -5.32
C GLU A 41 1.85 11.80 -5.03
N SER A 42 2.21 10.67 -5.62
CA SER A 42 1.57 9.38 -5.37
C SER A 42 1.68 9.00 -3.90
N ASN A 43 2.85 9.15 -3.28
CA ASN A 43 3.03 8.87 -1.86
C ASN A 43 2.17 9.78 -0.99
N THR A 44 2.07 11.06 -1.33
CA THR A 44 1.21 12.02 -0.62
C THR A 44 -0.26 11.58 -0.69
N GLN A 45 -0.72 11.14 -1.85
CA GLN A 45 -2.09 10.64 -2.03
C GLN A 45 -2.34 9.39 -1.18
N VAL A 46 -1.40 8.44 -1.15
CA VAL A 46 -1.53 7.22 -0.37
C VAL A 46 -1.60 7.53 1.12
N VAL A 47 -0.71 8.37 1.63
CA VAL A 47 -0.71 8.77 3.04
C VAL A 47 -2.02 9.48 3.41
N ALA A 48 -2.47 10.42 2.58
CA ALA A 48 -3.73 11.13 2.82
C ALA A 48 -4.91 10.16 2.89
N ARG A 49 -4.94 9.16 2.03
CA ARG A 49 -6.02 8.17 2.00
C ARG A 49 -6.00 7.28 3.24
N ILE A 50 -4.83 6.84 3.66
CA ILE A 50 -4.68 6.04 4.88
C ILE A 50 -5.17 6.83 6.10
N ARG A 51 -4.84 8.10 6.17
CA ARG A 51 -5.27 8.97 7.27
C ARG A 51 -6.78 9.21 7.27
N ALA A 52 -7.44 9.06 6.14
CA ALA A 52 -8.89 9.23 5.99
C ALA A 52 -9.69 7.95 6.22
N VAL A 53 -9.04 6.80 6.35
CA VAL A 53 -9.74 5.53 6.61
C VAL A 53 -10.42 5.59 7.99
N PRO A 54 -11.74 5.31 8.08
CA PRO A 54 -12.42 5.25 9.36
C PRO A 54 -11.80 4.21 10.31
N THR A 55 -11.83 4.47 11.60
CA THR A 55 -11.24 3.57 12.60
C THR A 55 -11.94 2.21 12.65
N SER A 56 -13.18 2.12 12.16
CA SER A 56 -13.95 0.88 12.05
C SER A 56 -13.59 0.04 10.83
N GLU A 57 -12.79 0.58 9.90
CA GLU A 57 -12.43 -0.11 8.65
C GLU A 57 -10.96 -0.48 8.64
N ARG A 58 -10.67 -1.54 7.88
CA ARG A 58 -9.31 -1.99 7.60
C ARG A 58 -9.14 -2.15 6.10
N TRP A 59 -8.05 -1.62 5.58
CA TRP A 59 -7.76 -1.62 4.17
C TRP A 59 -6.51 -2.41 3.88
N LEU A 60 -6.56 -3.17 2.79
CA LEU A 60 -5.40 -3.86 2.24
C LEU A 60 -4.99 -3.15 0.96
N MET A 61 -3.74 -2.77 0.89
CA MET A 61 -3.13 -2.15 -0.30
C MET A 61 -2.00 -3.04 -0.79
N VAL A 62 -2.07 -3.48 -2.03
CA VAL A 62 -1.05 -4.32 -2.64
C VAL A 62 -0.24 -3.48 -3.61
N THR A 63 1.04 -3.34 -3.34
CA THR A 63 1.93 -2.48 -4.09
C THR A 63 3.33 -3.12 -4.20
N HIS A 64 4.35 -2.33 -4.44
CA HIS A 64 5.71 -2.79 -4.69
C HIS A 64 6.62 -2.47 -3.49
N GLN A 65 7.70 -3.23 -3.34
CA GLN A 65 8.68 -3.02 -2.26
C GLN A 65 9.17 -1.57 -2.20
N VAL A 66 9.51 -1.00 -3.35
CA VAL A 66 9.97 0.40 -3.46
C VAL A 66 8.96 1.37 -2.87
N ASN A 67 7.67 1.17 -3.17
CA ASN A 67 6.59 2.02 -2.66
C ASN A 67 6.42 1.86 -1.14
N ILE A 68 6.46 0.64 -0.65
CA ILE A 68 6.33 0.35 0.78
C ILE A 68 7.48 1.01 1.56
N THR A 69 8.71 0.88 1.06
CA THR A 69 9.88 1.48 1.70
C THR A 69 9.78 3.00 1.72
N ALA A 70 9.32 3.62 0.64
CA ALA A 70 9.14 5.07 0.58
C ALA A 70 8.09 5.56 1.58
N LEU A 71 7.04 4.79 1.82
CA LEU A 71 5.94 5.15 2.72
C LEU A 71 6.26 4.88 4.19
N THR A 72 6.99 3.80 4.48
CA THR A 72 7.12 3.27 5.84
C THR A 72 8.56 3.26 6.37
N GLY A 73 9.56 3.36 5.50
CA GLY A 73 10.96 3.17 5.86
C GLY A 73 11.35 1.71 6.04
N VAL A 74 10.42 0.78 5.89
CA VAL A 74 10.68 -0.67 6.04
C VAL A 74 10.96 -1.27 4.67
N VAL A 75 11.97 -2.15 4.59
CA VAL A 75 12.25 -2.94 3.39
C VAL A 75 11.68 -4.34 3.57
N PRO A 76 10.45 -4.61 3.08
CA PRO A 76 9.85 -5.92 3.26
C PRO A 76 10.50 -6.96 2.33
N SER A 77 10.57 -8.19 2.79
CA SER A 77 10.91 -9.34 1.95
C SER A 77 9.70 -9.77 1.13
N MET A 78 9.94 -10.63 0.14
CA MET A 78 8.84 -11.19 -0.64
C MET A 78 7.85 -11.93 0.27
N GLY A 79 6.56 -11.65 0.10
CA GLY A 79 5.49 -12.25 0.91
C GLY A 79 5.29 -11.59 2.26
N GLU A 80 5.98 -10.50 2.55
CA GLU A 80 5.76 -9.73 3.77
C GLU A 80 4.87 -8.53 3.54
N GLY A 81 4.04 -8.22 4.51
CA GLY A 81 3.25 -6.98 4.57
C GLY A 81 3.67 -6.13 5.74
N VAL A 82 3.41 -4.84 5.64
CA VAL A 82 3.68 -3.87 6.71
C VAL A 82 2.35 -3.37 7.25
N LEU A 83 2.17 -3.52 8.55
CA LEU A 83 0.97 -3.06 9.24
C LEU A 83 1.18 -1.63 9.69
N VAL A 84 0.31 -0.72 9.24
CA VAL A 84 0.42 0.70 9.54
C VAL A 84 -0.86 1.27 10.10
N THR A 85 -0.73 2.35 10.85
CA THR A 85 -1.85 3.17 11.29
C THR A 85 -1.48 4.64 11.12
N ARG A 86 -2.48 5.52 11.23
CA ARG A 86 -2.21 6.96 11.19
C ARG A 86 -1.55 7.42 12.49
N ALA A 87 -0.62 8.36 12.35
CA ALA A 87 0.01 9.04 13.47
C ALA A 87 -0.45 10.51 13.51
N ALA A 88 0.04 11.27 14.46
CA ALA A 88 -0.22 12.70 14.55
C ALA A 88 0.23 13.43 13.27
N SER A 89 1.34 12.98 12.66
CA SER A 89 1.77 13.40 11.34
C SER A 89 2.29 12.18 10.58
N GLY A 90 1.69 11.89 9.42
CA GLY A 90 2.10 10.75 8.58
C GLY A 90 1.57 9.41 9.08
N LEU A 91 2.39 8.37 8.98
CA LEU A 91 2.06 7.00 9.29
C LEU A 91 2.92 6.46 10.43
N ARG A 92 2.34 5.54 11.18
CA ARG A 92 3.05 4.77 12.20
C ARG A 92 3.08 3.30 11.80
N VAL A 93 4.27 2.70 11.79
CA VAL A 93 4.43 1.27 11.54
C VAL A 93 4.18 0.51 12.82
N LEU A 94 3.24 -0.44 12.77
CA LEU A 94 2.91 -1.31 13.90
C LEU A 94 3.71 -2.60 13.89
N GLY A 95 4.07 -3.09 12.72
CA GLY A 95 4.84 -4.32 12.59
C GLY A 95 4.88 -4.83 11.16
N VAL A 96 5.53 -5.97 10.99
CA VAL A 96 5.66 -6.68 9.73
C VAL A 96 4.96 -8.03 9.88
N VAL A 97 4.16 -8.41 8.89
CA VAL A 97 3.44 -9.68 8.86
C VAL A 97 3.87 -10.50 7.65
N ARG A 98 3.99 -11.80 7.84
CA ARG A 98 4.23 -12.74 6.74
C ARG A 98 2.90 -13.31 6.27
N LEU A 99 2.77 -13.34 4.96
CA LEU A 99 1.59 -13.90 4.29
C LEU A 99 1.82 -15.36 3.93
#